data_9ab01f402d10fe6c99dbfb3c6f408e11
#
_entry.id   9ab01f402d10fe6c99dbfb3c6f408e11
#
_cell.length_a   1.000
_cell.length_b   1.000
_cell.length_c   1.000
_cell.angle_alpha   90.00
_cell.angle_beta   90.00
_cell.angle_gamma   90.00
#
_symmetry.space_group_name_H-M   'P 1'
#
loop_
_entity.id
_entity.type
_entity.pdbx_description
1 polymer ?
#
loop_
_entity_poly.entity_id
_entity_poly.type
_entity_poly.pdbx_seq_one_letter_code
_entity_poly.pdbx_strand_id
1 'polypeptide(L)'
;MIKNIIFFLSFSGCFCFAQSGSSSPFSYAGLGDINFRGTQVTRLMGGLDVFSDSIHVNLNNPASYGDLKLTTYSLGVHYKSNLMMSGDSKESKAIAALDYLAVGIPAGKFGFGFGLIPYSSIGYKIQSITNNDIGVSIINNYQGSGGLNQAFLSFGFPLFKYFTTGITMNYGFGNLLYRTSQFKENVNLGTFLSNSSSLSGLNYQVSINAKIPIKKQYFLRFMYSIEPSSDFNSRNERIIYTQDINGTRISDFEEVNLDLIGKTETKLSLSEKRKFGFGFGKYKKWFIGVQKNSINSAIFGSEFMEKENIKYSSGSQFSLGGFYLPNYSSLTNYWKRIVYRFGFRKENTGLIFNSSPLKETAFSFGVGLPMAGFSNANIGFEFGSRGEKSKSFVQENFFAFRVGFSLNDKWFLKRKYN
;
A
#
# COMPACT_ATOMS: atom_id res chain seq x y z
N MET A 1 33.63 12.70 11.91
CA MET A 1 32.87 11.46 12.14
C MET A 1 31.86 11.58 13.28
N ILE A 2 32.21 11.99 14.49
CA ILE A 2 31.29 12.07 15.65
C ILE A 2 30.09 13.02 15.40
N LYS A 3 30.28 14.20 14.80
CA LYS A 3 29.18 15.11 14.44
C LYS A 3 28.15 14.49 13.48
N ASN A 4 28.58 13.65 12.55
CA ASN A 4 27.68 12.97 11.62
C ASN A 4 26.91 11.81 12.27
N ILE A 5 27.52 11.17 13.28
CA ILE A 5 26.87 10.12 14.09
C ILE A 5 25.83 10.74 15.02
N ILE A 6 26.09 11.88 15.64
CA ILE A 6 25.15 12.62 16.50
C ILE A 6 23.97 13.13 15.66
N PHE A 7 24.19 13.63 14.45
CA PHE A 7 23.13 14.03 13.53
C PHE A 7 22.24 12.84 13.11
N PHE A 8 22.84 11.66 12.88
CA PHE A 8 22.11 10.44 12.58
C PHE A 8 21.32 9.90 13.78
N LEU A 9 21.87 9.98 15.00
CA LEU A 9 21.17 9.59 16.23
C LEU A 9 20.02 10.55 16.58
N SER A 10 20.19 11.85 16.37
CA SER A 10 19.09 12.81 16.61
C SER A 10 17.94 12.66 15.62
N PHE A 11 18.22 12.18 14.40
CA PHE A 11 17.19 11.88 13.40
C PHE A 11 16.46 10.57 13.68
N SER A 12 17.09 9.59 14.35
CA SER A 12 16.46 8.33 14.73
C SER A 12 15.44 8.47 15.88
N GLY A 13 15.56 9.48 16.71
CA GLY A 13 14.60 9.77 17.80
C GLY A 13 13.22 10.23 17.34
N CYS A 14 13.08 10.70 16.12
CA CYS A 14 11.78 11.16 15.57
C CYS A 14 10.87 10.02 15.05
N PHE A 15 11.36 8.79 14.96
CA PHE A 15 10.59 7.66 14.41
C PHE A 15 9.86 6.79 15.44
N CYS A 16 9.91 7.14 16.72
CA CYS A 16 9.30 6.33 17.79
C CYS A 16 7.80 6.55 18.01
N PHE A 17 7.12 7.36 17.20
CA PHE A 17 5.66 7.39 17.22
C PHE A 17 5.14 6.35 16.23
N ALA A 18 4.69 5.21 16.75
CA ALA A 18 3.90 4.24 15.99
C ALA A 18 2.55 4.89 15.62
N GLN A 19 2.58 5.72 14.58
CA GLN A 19 1.36 6.29 14.03
C GLN A 19 0.62 5.20 13.27
N SER A 20 -0.72 5.16 13.40
CA SER A 20 -1.55 4.31 12.57
C SER A 20 -1.26 4.61 11.10
N GLY A 21 -1.03 3.59 10.28
CA GLY A 21 -0.69 3.75 8.86
C GLY A 21 -1.85 4.26 7.99
N SER A 22 -3.06 4.46 8.57
CA SER A 22 -4.23 5.08 7.94
C SER A 22 -4.94 6.01 8.92
N SER A 23 -5.61 7.02 8.39
CA SER A 23 -6.56 7.88 9.10
C SER A 23 -7.92 7.92 8.42
N SER A 24 -8.13 7.05 7.43
CA SER A 24 -9.34 6.99 6.62
C SER A 24 -10.46 6.26 7.36
N PRO A 25 -11.69 6.81 7.43
CA PRO A 25 -12.86 6.08 7.92
C PRO A 25 -13.18 4.85 7.06
N PHE A 26 -12.79 4.82 5.80
CA PHE A 26 -12.94 3.63 4.94
C PHE A 26 -12.06 2.45 5.36
N SER A 27 -11.05 2.68 6.21
CA SER A 27 -10.28 1.60 6.84
C SER A 27 -11.09 0.77 7.86
N TYR A 28 -12.36 1.13 8.09
CA TYR A 28 -13.35 0.35 8.84
C TYR A 28 -13.70 -0.98 8.16
N ALA A 29 -13.53 -1.09 6.84
CA ALA A 29 -13.88 -2.26 6.04
C ALA A 29 -12.76 -3.30 6.02
N GLY A 30 -13.10 -4.55 6.29
CA GLY A 30 -12.23 -5.72 6.09
C GLY A 30 -10.84 -5.56 6.68
N LEU A 31 -9.80 -5.67 5.86
CA LEU A 31 -8.39 -5.52 6.26
C LEU A 31 -7.94 -4.07 6.46
N GLY A 32 -8.85 -3.10 6.32
CA GLY A 32 -8.52 -1.68 6.33
C GLY A 32 -8.14 -1.13 4.95
N ASP A 33 -7.47 0.01 4.93
CA ASP A 33 -6.92 0.59 3.70
C ASP A 33 -5.82 -0.29 3.13
N ILE A 34 -6.02 -0.73 1.89
CA ILE A 34 -4.99 -1.46 1.16
C ILE A 34 -3.96 -0.45 0.66
N ASN A 35 -2.72 -0.61 1.13
CA ASN A 35 -1.64 0.26 0.73
C ASN A 35 -1.20 -0.03 -0.71
N PHE A 36 -0.73 1.01 -1.39
CA PHE A 36 -0.14 0.84 -2.71
C PHE A 36 1.18 0.04 -2.59
N ARG A 37 1.19 -1.13 -3.16
CA ARG A 37 2.36 -1.99 -3.24
C ARG A 37 3.21 -1.60 -4.45
N GLY A 38 4.23 -0.79 -4.24
CA GLY A 38 5.12 -0.34 -5.31
C GLY A 38 6.10 0.71 -4.81
N THR A 39 7.14 0.97 -5.58
CA THR A 39 8.11 2.01 -5.26
C THR A 39 7.59 3.40 -5.60
N GLN A 40 8.25 4.44 -5.09
CA GLN A 40 7.92 5.82 -5.46
C GLN A 40 8.07 6.06 -6.97
N VAL A 41 8.97 5.34 -7.63
CA VAL A 41 9.15 5.41 -9.09
C VAL A 41 7.87 5.01 -9.82
N THR A 42 7.27 3.86 -9.46
CA THR A 42 6.02 3.39 -10.08
C THR A 42 4.82 4.22 -9.62
N ARG A 43 4.78 4.62 -8.34
CA ARG A 43 3.68 5.42 -7.78
C ARG A 43 3.54 6.77 -8.48
N LEU A 44 4.66 7.46 -8.70
CA LEU A 44 4.68 8.76 -9.38
C LEU A 44 4.37 8.68 -10.88
N MET A 45 4.27 7.48 -11.43
CA MET A 45 3.75 7.19 -12.77
C MET A 45 2.33 6.58 -12.73
N GLY A 46 1.52 6.91 -11.72
CA GLY A 46 0.14 6.41 -11.58
C GLY A 46 0.03 4.94 -11.17
N GLY A 47 1.10 4.32 -10.72
CA GLY A 47 1.13 2.91 -10.36
C GLY A 47 1.42 1.98 -11.54
N LEU A 48 2.18 2.43 -12.54
CA LEU A 48 2.61 1.62 -13.69
C LEU A 48 3.71 0.63 -13.29
N ASP A 49 3.35 -0.64 -13.21
CA ASP A 49 4.28 -1.74 -12.93
C ASP A 49 4.93 -2.30 -14.21
N VAL A 50 4.39 -1.95 -15.39
CA VAL A 50 4.92 -2.38 -16.71
C VAL A 50 6.30 -1.80 -17.00
N PHE A 51 6.66 -0.67 -16.40
CA PHE A 51 7.99 -0.11 -16.54
C PHE A 51 8.97 -0.81 -15.60
N SER A 52 10.09 -1.24 -16.14
CA SER A 52 11.26 -1.70 -15.40
C SER A 52 12.54 -1.17 -16.03
N ASP A 53 13.55 -0.98 -15.22
CA ASP A 53 14.88 -0.60 -15.67
C ASP A 53 15.98 -1.37 -14.91
N SER A 54 17.22 -0.98 -15.06
CA SER A 54 18.36 -1.71 -14.51
C SER A 54 18.77 -1.24 -13.10
N ILE A 55 18.13 -0.22 -12.56
CA ILE A 55 18.56 0.48 -11.34
C ILE A 55 17.45 0.68 -10.31
N HIS A 56 16.19 0.35 -10.64
CA HIS A 56 15.07 0.46 -9.72
C HIS A 56 14.39 -0.88 -9.52
N VAL A 57 14.13 -1.22 -8.27
CA VAL A 57 13.31 -2.36 -7.89
C VAL A 57 11.84 -2.07 -8.25
N ASN A 58 11.12 -3.07 -8.77
CA ASN A 58 9.69 -3.00 -8.98
C ASN A 58 9.00 -4.10 -8.16
N LEU A 59 8.32 -3.69 -7.08
CA LEU A 59 7.76 -4.58 -6.07
C LEU A 59 6.52 -5.35 -6.54
N ASN A 60 5.88 -4.87 -7.61
CA ASN A 60 4.67 -5.46 -8.18
C ASN A 60 4.91 -6.27 -9.44
N ASN A 61 6.17 -6.40 -9.86
CA ASN A 61 6.53 -7.07 -11.10
C ASN A 61 7.78 -7.93 -10.91
N PRO A 62 7.62 -9.19 -10.46
CA PRO A 62 8.74 -10.09 -10.24
C PRO A 62 9.66 -10.27 -11.45
N ALA A 63 9.12 -10.29 -12.67
CA ALA A 63 9.93 -10.41 -13.87
C ALA A 63 10.95 -9.28 -14.06
N SER A 64 10.71 -8.11 -13.45
CA SER A 64 11.60 -6.95 -13.52
C SER A 64 12.95 -7.17 -12.83
N TYR A 65 13.03 -8.10 -11.88
CA TYR A 65 14.29 -8.41 -11.20
C TYR A 65 15.33 -8.99 -12.19
N GLY A 66 14.90 -9.69 -13.26
CA GLY A 66 15.77 -10.12 -14.34
C GLY A 66 16.38 -8.98 -15.17
N ASP A 67 15.84 -7.76 -15.11
CA ASP A 67 16.37 -6.56 -15.76
C ASP A 67 17.42 -5.83 -14.93
N LEU A 68 17.53 -6.11 -13.62
CA LEU A 68 18.46 -5.42 -12.71
C LEU A 68 19.93 -5.63 -13.10
N LYS A 69 20.73 -4.59 -12.97
CA LYS A 69 22.18 -4.61 -13.23
C LYS A 69 23.00 -4.11 -12.05
N LEU A 70 22.38 -3.47 -11.08
CA LEU A 70 23.02 -2.97 -9.87
C LEU A 70 22.28 -3.52 -8.65
N THR A 71 23.01 -3.76 -7.59
CA THR A 71 22.41 -3.99 -6.28
C THR A 71 21.77 -2.68 -5.83
N THR A 72 20.51 -2.77 -5.47
CA THR A 72 19.66 -1.59 -5.18
C THR A 72 19.06 -1.74 -3.79
N TYR A 73 19.35 -0.81 -2.90
CA TYR A 73 18.63 -0.61 -1.64
C TYR A 73 17.60 0.45 -1.87
N SER A 74 16.35 0.14 -1.60
CA SER A 74 15.23 1.03 -1.89
C SER A 74 14.37 1.22 -0.65
N LEU A 75 14.15 2.48 -0.29
CA LEU A 75 13.32 2.91 0.84
C LEU A 75 12.34 3.96 0.35
N GLY A 76 11.11 3.89 0.80
CA GLY A 76 10.09 4.90 0.51
C GLY A 76 9.27 5.26 1.75
N VAL A 77 8.99 6.55 1.89
CA VAL A 77 8.15 7.11 2.95
C VAL A 77 7.17 8.11 2.33
N HIS A 78 6.05 8.31 3.00
CA HIS A 78 5.12 9.36 2.61
C HIS A 78 4.56 10.11 3.82
N TYR A 79 4.14 11.34 3.57
CA TYR A 79 3.27 12.13 4.41
C TYR A 79 1.97 12.35 3.65
N LYS A 80 0.82 11.96 4.22
CA LYS A 80 -0.51 12.08 3.58
C LYS A 80 -1.44 12.87 4.50
N SER A 81 -2.05 13.92 3.97
CA SER A 81 -3.11 14.67 4.61
C SER A 81 -4.43 14.34 3.93
N ASN A 82 -5.42 13.93 4.72
CA ASN A 82 -6.78 13.62 4.28
C ASN A 82 -7.73 14.69 4.81
N LEU A 83 -8.48 15.31 3.91
CA LEU A 83 -9.64 16.15 4.25
C LEU A 83 -10.90 15.31 4.06
N MET A 84 -11.53 14.96 5.16
CA MET A 84 -12.78 14.18 5.20
C MET A 84 -13.97 15.13 5.29
N MET A 85 -15.00 14.86 4.50
CA MET A 85 -16.21 15.66 4.42
C MET A 85 -17.43 14.75 4.54
N SER A 86 -18.30 15.02 5.53
CA SER A 86 -19.56 14.30 5.75
C SER A 86 -20.65 15.31 6.13
N GLY A 87 -21.70 15.43 5.32
CA GLY A 87 -22.68 16.51 5.51
C GLY A 87 -22.00 17.88 5.47
N ASP A 88 -22.17 18.68 6.53
CA ASP A 88 -21.54 19.99 6.69
C ASP A 88 -20.23 19.92 7.52
N SER A 89 -19.92 18.75 8.07
CA SER A 89 -18.73 18.54 8.89
C SER A 89 -17.50 18.30 8.01
N LYS A 90 -16.37 18.88 8.43
CA LYS A 90 -15.06 18.70 7.80
C LYS A 90 -14.03 18.39 8.87
N GLU A 91 -13.23 17.36 8.64
CA GLU A 91 -12.13 16.99 9.51
C GLU A 91 -10.87 16.75 8.67
N SER A 92 -9.73 17.23 9.14
CA SER A 92 -8.43 16.98 8.49
C SER A 92 -7.54 16.16 9.40
N LYS A 93 -6.96 15.10 8.85
CA LYS A 93 -5.97 14.27 9.54
C LYS A 93 -4.78 14.01 8.64
N ALA A 94 -3.59 13.99 9.26
CA ALA A 94 -2.36 13.69 8.57
C ALA A 94 -1.67 12.47 9.18
N ILE A 95 -1.01 11.71 8.33
CA ILE A 95 -0.19 10.55 8.71
C ILE A 95 1.16 10.61 8.00
N ALA A 96 2.18 10.06 8.63
CA ALA A 96 3.45 9.75 7.99
C ALA A 96 3.71 8.26 8.15
N ALA A 97 4.09 7.58 7.07
CA ALA A 97 4.30 6.15 7.10
C ALA A 97 5.42 5.69 6.16
N LEU A 98 5.96 4.52 6.48
CA LEU A 98 6.84 3.77 5.60
C LEU A 98 6.02 3.12 4.48
N ASP A 99 6.46 3.28 3.22
CA ASP A 99 5.83 2.60 2.08
C ASP A 99 6.48 1.25 1.78
N TYR A 100 7.80 1.18 1.85
CA TYR A 100 8.55 -0.05 1.61
C TYR A 100 10.01 0.07 2.06
N LEU A 101 10.59 -1.08 2.37
CA LEU A 101 12.02 -1.32 2.46
C LEU A 101 12.34 -2.54 1.59
N ALA A 102 13.21 -2.39 0.60
CA ALA A 102 13.50 -3.44 -0.36
C ALA A 102 14.96 -3.46 -0.79
N VAL A 103 15.46 -4.65 -1.07
CA VAL A 103 16.77 -4.88 -1.64
C VAL A 103 16.60 -5.70 -2.92
N GLY A 104 17.24 -5.26 -4.00
CA GLY A 104 17.33 -5.99 -5.26
C GLY A 104 18.78 -6.33 -5.56
N ILE A 105 19.07 -7.57 -5.92
CA ILE A 105 20.43 -8.07 -6.14
C ILE A 105 20.49 -8.76 -7.51
N PRO A 106 21.24 -8.23 -8.47
CA PRO A 106 21.52 -8.93 -9.73
C PRO A 106 22.56 -10.04 -9.51
N ALA A 107 22.30 -11.22 -10.06
CA ALA A 107 23.19 -12.37 -10.02
C ALA A 107 23.34 -12.97 -11.44
N GLY A 108 24.19 -12.38 -12.25
CA GLY A 108 24.40 -12.77 -13.63
C GLY A 108 23.17 -12.54 -14.53
N LYS A 109 22.49 -13.62 -14.93
CA LYS A 109 21.23 -13.56 -15.69
C LYS A 109 20.00 -13.50 -14.78
N PHE A 110 20.16 -13.75 -13.49
CA PHE A 110 19.09 -13.77 -12.50
C PHE A 110 19.07 -12.50 -11.70
N GLY A 111 17.94 -12.19 -11.12
CA GLY A 111 17.79 -11.13 -10.12
C GLY A 111 16.95 -11.61 -8.96
N PHE A 112 17.38 -11.25 -7.77
CA PHE A 112 16.70 -11.54 -6.52
C PHE A 112 16.22 -10.25 -5.87
N GLY A 113 15.20 -10.34 -5.06
CA GLY A 113 14.76 -9.23 -4.24
C GLY A 113 14.08 -9.71 -2.99
N PHE A 114 14.23 -8.95 -1.91
CA PHE A 114 13.56 -9.20 -0.64
C PHE A 114 13.30 -7.88 0.08
N GLY A 115 12.40 -7.91 1.02
CA GLY A 115 12.07 -6.72 1.78
C GLY A 115 10.79 -6.83 2.57
N LEU A 116 10.33 -5.67 3.06
CA LEU A 116 9.14 -5.51 3.87
C LEU A 116 8.26 -4.41 3.28
N ILE A 117 6.95 -4.68 3.20
CA ILE A 117 5.95 -3.76 2.66
C ILE A 117 4.73 -3.77 3.58
N PRO A 118 4.26 -2.62 4.09
CA PRO A 118 2.94 -2.53 4.68
C PRO A 118 1.87 -2.85 3.63
N TYR A 119 1.07 -3.90 3.86
CA TYR A 119 0.04 -4.34 2.92
C TYR A 119 -1.28 -3.61 3.15
N SER A 120 -1.72 -3.51 4.41
CA SER A 120 -2.91 -2.77 4.78
C SER A 120 -2.72 -2.05 6.11
N SER A 121 -3.57 -1.05 6.36
CA SER A 121 -3.53 -0.27 7.59
C SER A 121 -4.94 0.08 8.05
N ILE A 122 -5.18 -0.06 9.35
CA ILE A 122 -6.42 0.34 10.02
C ILE A 122 -6.12 1.51 10.94
N GLY A 123 -6.92 2.58 10.83
CA GLY A 123 -6.74 3.76 11.68
C GLY A 123 -7.94 4.67 11.60
N TYR A 124 -9.07 4.28 12.19
CA TYR A 124 -10.29 5.10 12.20
C TYR A 124 -10.80 5.31 13.62
N LYS A 125 -11.52 6.43 13.79
CA LYS A 125 -12.39 6.72 14.93
C LYS A 125 -13.69 7.29 14.39
N ILE A 126 -14.79 6.58 14.60
CA ILE A 126 -16.12 6.96 14.09
C ILE A 126 -17.06 7.00 15.29
N GLN A 127 -17.87 8.05 15.37
CA GLN A 127 -18.95 8.16 16.33
C GLN A 127 -20.28 8.19 15.61
N SER A 128 -21.25 7.47 16.12
CA SER A 128 -22.64 7.48 15.67
C SER A 128 -23.55 7.78 16.86
N ILE A 129 -24.47 8.71 16.69
CA ILE A 129 -25.49 9.03 17.67
C ILE A 129 -26.83 8.64 17.07
N THR A 130 -27.54 7.76 17.75
CA THR A 130 -28.87 7.30 17.36
C THR A 130 -29.81 7.46 18.54
N ASN A 131 -31.07 7.79 18.27
CA ASN A 131 -32.10 7.81 19.29
C ASN A 131 -32.88 6.48 19.23
N ASN A 132 -33.18 5.90 20.36
CA ASN A 132 -34.09 4.75 20.42
C ASN A 132 -35.54 5.19 20.27
N ASP A 133 -36.48 4.24 20.22
CA ASP A 133 -37.90 4.47 20.04
C ASP A 133 -38.54 5.30 21.21
N ILE A 134 -37.83 5.44 22.34
CA ILE A 134 -38.27 6.18 23.52
C ILE A 134 -37.59 7.58 23.60
N GLY A 135 -36.79 7.95 22.56
CA GLY A 135 -36.10 9.24 22.47
C GLY A 135 -34.79 9.33 23.27
N VAL A 136 -34.29 8.23 23.84
CA VAL A 136 -33.01 8.19 24.56
C VAL A 136 -31.85 8.11 23.53
N SER A 137 -30.88 9.01 23.69
CA SER A 137 -29.69 9.03 22.83
C SER A 137 -28.74 7.85 23.15
N ILE A 138 -28.31 7.15 22.12
CA ILE A 138 -27.32 6.08 22.18
C ILE A 138 -26.09 6.55 21.39
N ILE A 139 -24.95 6.62 22.06
CA ILE A 139 -23.65 7.01 21.49
C ILE A 139 -22.84 5.74 21.28
N ASN A 140 -22.55 5.44 20.01
CA ASN A 140 -21.66 4.35 19.63
C ASN A 140 -20.34 4.93 19.14
N ASN A 141 -19.22 4.48 19.70
CA ASN A 141 -17.89 4.81 19.22
C ASN A 141 -17.23 3.56 18.62
N TYR A 142 -16.73 3.70 17.44
CA TYR A 142 -16.00 2.65 16.72
C TYR A 142 -14.56 3.09 16.49
N GLN A 143 -13.61 2.29 16.93
CA GLN A 143 -12.19 2.56 16.75
C GLN A 143 -11.51 1.31 16.19
N GLY A 144 -10.68 1.50 15.15
CA GLY A 144 -9.82 0.46 14.61
C GLY A 144 -8.37 0.86 14.63
N SER A 145 -7.50 -0.12 14.83
CA SER A 145 -6.05 0.05 14.72
C SER A 145 -5.36 -1.24 14.28
N GLY A 146 -4.15 -1.12 13.76
CA GLY A 146 -3.36 -2.25 13.28
C GLY A 146 -3.22 -2.29 11.78
N GLY A 147 -2.95 -3.47 11.24
CA GLY A 147 -2.74 -3.67 9.81
C GLY A 147 -1.95 -4.94 9.51
N LEU A 148 -1.78 -5.20 8.23
CA LEU A 148 -1.06 -6.34 7.71
C LEU A 148 0.23 -5.87 7.04
N ASN A 149 1.35 -6.53 7.35
CA ASN A 149 2.63 -6.35 6.69
C ASN A 149 2.95 -7.58 5.84
N GLN A 150 3.77 -7.40 4.82
CA GLN A 150 4.28 -8.49 3.99
C GLN A 150 5.81 -8.46 3.92
N ALA A 151 6.45 -9.55 4.32
CA ALA A 151 7.81 -9.85 3.92
C ALA A 151 7.78 -10.58 2.59
N PHE A 152 8.62 -10.17 1.64
CA PHE A 152 8.62 -10.78 0.30
C PHE A 152 10.00 -11.30 -0.10
N LEU A 153 9.98 -12.33 -0.93
CA LEU A 153 11.14 -12.85 -1.64
C LEU A 153 10.77 -12.97 -3.12
N SER A 154 11.54 -12.30 -3.98
CA SER A 154 11.33 -12.25 -5.42
C SER A 154 12.50 -12.87 -6.17
N PHE A 155 12.18 -13.52 -7.27
CA PHE A 155 13.15 -14.09 -8.19
C PHE A 155 12.71 -13.79 -9.62
N GLY A 156 13.62 -13.25 -10.45
CA GLY A 156 13.35 -12.95 -11.86
C GLY A 156 14.50 -13.35 -12.75
N PHE A 157 14.18 -13.79 -13.99
CA PHE A 157 15.16 -14.23 -14.96
C PHE A 157 14.67 -14.07 -16.40
N PRO A 158 15.57 -13.90 -17.37
CA PRO A 158 15.23 -13.90 -18.79
C PRO A 158 14.83 -15.31 -19.25
N LEU A 159 13.65 -15.44 -19.85
CA LEU A 159 13.16 -16.69 -20.41
C LEU A 159 13.64 -16.84 -21.87
N PHE A 160 13.52 -15.74 -22.64
CA PHE A 160 13.97 -15.64 -24.04
C PHE A 160 14.59 -14.26 -24.26
N LYS A 161 15.05 -14.01 -25.49
CA LYS A 161 15.74 -12.77 -25.89
C LYS A 161 15.02 -11.48 -25.48
N TYR A 162 13.68 -11.49 -25.51
CA TYR A 162 12.84 -10.31 -25.24
C TYR A 162 11.88 -10.51 -24.06
N PHE A 163 11.89 -11.67 -23.44
CA PHE A 163 10.96 -12.04 -22.39
C PHE A 163 11.70 -12.30 -21.09
N THR A 164 11.18 -11.74 -20.02
CA THR A 164 11.59 -12.04 -18.64
C THR A 164 10.40 -12.57 -17.87
N THR A 165 10.63 -13.46 -16.94
CA THR A 165 9.61 -13.97 -16.02
C THR A 165 10.11 -13.92 -14.58
N GLY A 166 9.21 -14.03 -13.63
CA GLY A 166 9.58 -14.05 -12.23
C GLY A 166 8.45 -14.43 -11.33
N ILE A 167 8.83 -14.77 -10.11
CA ILE A 167 7.92 -15.14 -9.02
C ILE A 167 8.28 -14.35 -7.77
N THR A 168 7.27 -13.92 -7.03
CA THR A 168 7.40 -13.38 -5.68
C THR A 168 6.59 -14.25 -4.74
N MET A 169 7.18 -14.64 -3.62
CA MET A 169 6.52 -15.23 -2.47
C MET A 169 6.41 -14.15 -1.40
N ASN A 170 5.21 -13.97 -0.85
CA ASN A 170 4.94 -13.01 0.21
C ASN A 170 4.44 -13.75 1.44
N TYR A 171 5.03 -13.49 2.59
CA TYR A 171 4.52 -13.88 3.89
C TYR A 171 3.86 -12.68 4.54
N GLY A 172 2.53 -12.74 4.65
CA GLY A 172 1.72 -11.72 5.31
C GLY A 172 1.58 -12.03 6.80
N PHE A 173 1.68 -10.99 7.63
CA PHE A 173 1.52 -11.09 9.08
C PHE A 173 1.06 -9.76 9.67
N GLY A 174 0.28 -9.81 10.74
CA GLY A 174 -0.15 -8.60 11.42
C GLY A 174 -1.32 -8.82 12.37
N ASN A 175 -1.68 -7.75 13.07
CA ASN A 175 -2.78 -7.75 14.04
C ASN A 175 -3.77 -6.66 13.70
N LEU A 176 -5.06 -6.99 13.80
CA LEU A 176 -6.17 -6.07 13.62
C LEU A 176 -6.91 -5.98 14.94
N LEU A 177 -7.22 -4.76 15.37
CA LEU A 177 -7.92 -4.50 16.62
C LEU A 177 -9.11 -3.57 16.35
N TYR A 178 -10.30 -4.04 16.69
CA TYR A 178 -11.55 -3.31 16.58
C TYR A 178 -12.18 -3.16 17.93
N ARG A 179 -12.41 -1.92 18.34
CA ARG A 179 -13.07 -1.57 19.59
C ARG A 179 -14.39 -0.88 19.30
N THR A 180 -15.43 -1.31 19.98
CA THR A 180 -16.74 -0.66 19.97
C THR A 180 -17.11 -0.34 21.38
N SER A 181 -17.55 0.89 21.64
CA SER A 181 -18.14 1.26 22.91
C SER A 181 -19.51 1.88 22.71
N GLN A 182 -20.45 1.55 23.59
CA GLN A 182 -21.81 2.04 23.58
C GLN A 182 -22.15 2.66 24.93
N PHE A 183 -22.61 3.90 24.88
CA PHE A 183 -23.13 4.63 26.01
C PHE A 183 -24.59 5.02 25.76
N LYS A 184 -25.42 4.94 26.78
CA LYS A 184 -26.79 5.46 26.77
C LYS A 184 -26.87 6.72 27.58
N GLU A 185 -27.66 7.68 27.13
CA GLU A 185 -27.97 8.90 27.88
C GLU A 185 -28.53 8.54 29.24
N ASN A 186 -28.13 9.27 30.28
CA ASN A 186 -28.49 9.05 31.68
C ASN A 186 -28.00 7.70 32.27
N VAL A 187 -27.07 7.02 31.62
CA VAL A 187 -26.42 5.81 32.15
C VAL A 187 -24.94 6.07 32.26
N ASN A 188 -24.38 6.03 33.47
CA ASN A 188 -22.95 6.31 33.70
C ASN A 188 -22.03 5.16 33.22
N LEU A 189 -22.59 4.02 32.87
CA LEU A 189 -21.84 2.82 32.46
C LEU A 189 -22.02 2.58 30.98
N GLY A 190 -20.91 2.30 30.30
CA GLY A 190 -20.86 1.89 28.89
C GLY A 190 -20.38 0.46 28.71
N THR A 191 -20.88 -0.19 27.67
CA THR A 191 -20.42 -1.52 27.26
C THR A 191 -19.30 -1.35 26.26
N PHE A 192 -18.20 -2.11 26.44
CA PHE A 192 -17.03 -2.13 25.59
C PHE A 192 -16.84 -3.53 25.01
N LEU A 193 -16.67 -3.57 23.70
CA LEU A 193 -16.37 -4.77 22.94
C LEU A 193 -15.04 -4.57 22.22
N SER A 194 -14.09 -5.47 22.45
CA SER A 194 -12.80 -5.49 21.76
C SER A 194 -12.64 -6.81 21.00
N ASN A 195 -12.53 -6.72 19.68
CA ASN A 195 -12.20 -7.84 18.81
C ASN A 195 -10.75 -7.70 18.34
N SER A 196 -9.93 -8.70 18.57
CA SER A 196 -8.58 -8.79 18.01
C SER A 196 -8.47 -9.96 17.05
N SER A 197 -7.67 -9.80 16.00
CA SER A 197 -7.40 -10.86 15.02
C SER A 197 -5.92 -10.84 14.66
N SER A 198 -5.24 -11.95 14.89
CA SER A 198 -3.86 -12.17 14.49
C SER A 198 -3.83 -12.93 13.17
N LEU A 199 -3.28 -12.32 12.15
CA LEU A 199 -3.30 -12.82 10.78
C LEU A 199 -1.92 -13.30 10.33
N SER A 200 -1.87 -14.43 9.65
CA SER A 200 -0.66 -14.90 8.96
C SER A 200 -0.99 -15.77 7.76
N GLY A 201 -0.18 -15.69 6.71
CA GLY A 201 -0.39 -16.51 5.51
C GLY A 201 0.62 -16.24 4.41
N LEU A 202 0.59 -17.10 3.41
CA LEU A 202 1.44 -17.02 2.22
C LEU A 202 0.61 -16.70 0.99
N ASN A 203 1.11 -15.83 0.14
CA ASN A 203 0.60 -15.64 -1.21
C ASN A 203 1.74 -15.53 -2.22
N TYR A 204 1.41 -15.77 -3.49
CA TYR A 204 2.37 -15.79 -4.57
C TYR A 204 1.95 -14.84 -5.68
N GLN A 205 2.94 -14.28 -6.37
CA GLN A 205 2.72 -13.47 -7.55
C GLN A 205 3.68 -13.94 -8.65
N VAL A 206 3.15 -14.16 -9.84
CA VAL A 206 3.93 -14.49 -11.02
C VAL A 206 3.77 -13.41 -12.06
N SER A 207 4.82 -13.06 -12.77
CA SER A 207 4.73 -12.14 -13.91
C SER A 207 5.58 -12.54 -15.08
N ILE A 208 5.18 -12.09 -16.25
CA ILE A 208 5.94 -12.17 -17.50
C ILE A 208 5.98 -10.76 -18.11
N ASN A 209 7.16 -10.38 -18.56
CA ASN A 209 7.39 -9.13 -19.27
C ASN A 209 7.94 -9.42 -20.67
N ALA A 210 7.54 -8.60 -21.63
CA ALA A 210 8.18 -8.52 -22.92
C ALA A 210 8.75 -7.12 -23.15
N LYS A 211 10.00 -7.03 -23.58
CA LYS A 211 10.66 -5.78 -24.00
C LYS A 211 11.15 -5.93 -25.42
N ILE A 212 10.37 -5.37 -26.35
CA ILE A 212 10.59 -5.53 -27.79
C ILE A 212 11.22 -4.25 -28.36
N PRO A 213 12.47 -4.27 -28.82
CA PRO A 213 13.08 -3.10 -29.46
C PRO A 213 12.43 -2.85 -30.82
N ILE A 214 12.07 -1.59 -31.08
CA ILE A 214 11.60 -1.09 -32.40
C ILE A 214 12.65 -0.13 -32.92
N LYS A 215 13.34 -0.48 -33.97
CA LYS A 215 14.49 0.29 -34.44
C LYS A 215 15.53 0.51 -33.31
N LYS A 216 16.59 1.23 -33.54
CA LYS A 216 17.68 1.38 -32.54
C LYS A 216 17.31 2.21 -31.29
N GLN A 217 16.19 2.93 -31.28
CA GLN A 217 15.94 3.93 -30.25
C GLN A 217 14.63 3.74 -29.47
N TYR A 218 13.66 2.98 -29.98
CA TYR A 218 12.35 2.81 -29.40
C TYR A 218 12.14 1.39 -28.90
N PHE A 219 11.23 1.22 -27.95
CA PHE A 219 10.86 -0.09 -27.42
C PHE A 219 9.39 -0.13 -27.02
N LEU A 220 8.80 -1.29 -27.18
CA LEU A 220 7.51 -1.64 -26.57
C LEU A 220 7.75 -2.46 -25.31
N ARG A 221 6.86 -2.30 -24.34
CA ARG A 221 6.79 -3.16 -23.18
C ARG A 221 5.39 -3.72 -23.02
N PHE A 222 5.32 -4.98 -22.65
CA PHE A 222 4.12 -5.66 -22.22
C PHE A 222 4.42 -6.32 -20.88
N MET A 223 3.41 -6.34 -20.02
CA MET A 223 3.46 -7.01 -18.73
C MET A 223 2.13 -7.74 -18.52
N TYR A 224 2.22 -8.98 -18.09
CA TYR A 224 1.12 -9.70 -17.48
C TYR A 224 1.56 -10.21 -16.13
N SER A 225 0.72 -10.04 -15.11
CA SER A 225 0.98 -10.53 -13.77
C SER A 225 -0.30 -11.10 -13.16
N ILE A 226 -0.16 -12.19 -12.43
CA ILE A 226 -1.23 -12.85 -11.69
C ILE A 226 -0.78 -13.07 -10.24
N GLU A 227 -1.68 -12.79 -9.32
CA GLU A 227 -1.60 -13.12 -7.91
C GLU A 227 -2.84 -13.99 -7.62
N PRO A 228 -2.71 -15.32 -7.55
CA PRO A 228 -3.84 -16.21 -7.29
C PRO A 228 -4.49 -15.93 -5.93
N SER A 229 -5.73 -16.36 -5.76
CA SER A 229 -6.39 -16.33 -4.44
C SER A 229 -5.59 -17.13 -3.43
N SER A 230 -5.57 -16.69 -2.19
CA SER A 230 -4.87 -17.35 -1.10
C SER A 230 -5.59 -17.13 0.22
N ASP A 231 -5.50 -18.08 1.12
CA ASP A 231 -6.10 -17.99 2.45
C ASP A 231 -5.04 -17.67 3.50
N PHE A 232 -5.36 -16.72 4.36
CA PHE A 232 -4.60 -16.39 5.55
C PHE A 232 -5.33 -16.95 6.77
N ASN A 233 -4.59 -17.50 7.71
CA ASN A 233 -5.14 -17.93 8.99
C ASN A 233 -5.36 -16.69 9.86
N SER A 234 -6.49 -16.67 10.54
CA SER A 234 -6.88 -15.63 11.49
C SER A 234 -7.19 -16.26 12.83
N ARG A 235 -6.42 -15.96 13.85
CA ARG A 235 -6.71 -16.29 15.24
C ARG A 235 -7.39 -15.11 15.91
N ASN A 236 -8.59 -15.35 16.41
CA ASN A 236 -9.48 -14.30 16.88
C ASN A 236 -9.72 -14.40 18.39
N GLU A 237 -9.89 -13.24 19.00
CA GLU A 237 -10.21 -13.08 20.42
C GLU A 237 -11.27 -11.99 20.56
N ARG A 238 -12.19 -12.16 21.49
CA ARG A 238 -13.23 -11.19 21.82
C ARG A 238 -13.31 -10.99 23.32
N ILE A 239 -13.21 -9.74 23.74
CA ILE A 239 -13.29 -9.34 25.15
C ILE A 239 -14.44 -8.34 25.30
N ILE A 240 -15.25 -8.54 26.34
CA ILE A 240 -16.32 -7.63 26.75
C ILE A 240 -16.03 -7.14 28.16
N TYR A 241 -16.28 -5.87 28.43
CA TYR A 241 -16.18 -5.29 29.76
C TYR A 241 -17.05 -4.02 29.89
N THR A 242 -17.28 -3.61 31.12
CA THR A 242 -18.03 -2.39 31.45
C THR A 242 -17.08 -1.32 31.97
N GLN A 243 -17.26 -0.08 31.53
CA GLN A 243 -16.45 1.07 31.87
C GLN A 243 -17.37 2.27 32.17
N ASP A 244 -16.96 3.12 33.09
CA ASP A 244 -17.66 4.38 33.33
C ASP A 244 -17.34 5.43 32.22
N ILE A 245 -18.05 6.54 32.25
CA ILE A 245 -17.86 7.65 31.29
C ILE A 245 -16.48 8.30 31.40
N ASN A 246 -15.79 8.19 32.56
CA ASN A 246 -14.46 8.74 32.76
C ASN A 246 -13.35 7.82 32.33
N GLY A 247 -13.68 6.62 31.84
CA GLY A 247 -12.72 5.64 31.35
C GLY A 247 -12.23 4.65 32.42
N THR A 248 -12.83 4.67 33.61
CA THR A 248 -12.52 3.72 34.70
C THR A 248 -13.25 2.40 34.41
N ARG A 249 -12.49 1.32 34.32
CA ARG A 249 -13.05 -0.02 34.15
C ARG A 249 -13.74 -0.45 35.45
N ILE A 250 -15.00 -0.89 35.38
CA ILE A 250 -15.83 -1.28 36.49
C ILE A 250 -15.96 -2.80 36.62
N SER A 251 -15.98 -3.54 35.50
CA SER A 251 -16.03 -4.98 35.54
C SER A 251 -14.68 -5.59 35.13
N ASP A 252 -14.48 -6.86 35.50
CA ASP A 252 -13.40 -7.66 34.94
C ASP A 252 -13.60 -7.88 33.42
N PHE A 253 -12.55 -8.27 32.76
CA PHE A 253 -12.62 -8.69 31.36
C PHE A 253 -13.34 -10.04 31.30
N GLU A 254 -14.36 -10.09 30.49
CA GLU A 254 -15.00 -11.36 30.12
C GLU A 254 -14.51 -11.73 28.71
N GLU A 255 -13.70 -12.78 28.63
CA GLU A 255 -13.30 -13.36 27.37
C GLU A 255 -14.44 -14.24 26.85
N VAL A 256 -14.93 -13.89 25.66
CA VAL A 256 -16.00 -14.65 25.00
C VAL A 256 -15.39 -15.92 24.42
N ASN A 257 -15.90 -17.07 24.85
CA ASN A 257 -15.46 -18.34 24.29
C ASN A 257 -15.92 -18.49 22.81
N LEU A 258 -15.03 -18.13 21.91
CA LEU A 258 -15.27 -18.20 20.45
C LEU A 258 -15.26 -19.61 19.91
N ASP A 259 -14.72 -20.61 20.65
CA ASP A 259 -14.72 -22.01 20.24
C ASP A 259 -16.15 -22.57 20.16
N LEU A 260 -17.04 -22.10 21.03
CA LEU A 260 -18.46 -22.52 21.04
C LEU A 260 -19.19 -22.15 19.74
N ILE A 261 -18.70 -21.15 19.01
CA ILE A 261 -19.29 -20.68 17.74
C ILE A 261 -18.34 -20.90 16.55
N GLY A 262 -17.24 -21.63 16.75
CA GLY A 262 -16.27 -21.96 15.69
C GLY A 262 -15.55 -20.74 15.11
N LYS A 263 -15.35 -19.65 15.87
CA LYS A 263 -14.76 -18.40 15.37
C LYS A 263 -13.41 -18.05 15.99
N THR A 264 -12.82 -18.90 16.82
CA THR A 264 -11.47 -18.71 17.37
C THR A 264 -10.43 -18.73 16.26
N GLU A 265 -10.55 -19.69 15.33
CA GLU A 265 -9.71 -19.77 14.14
C GLU A 265 -10.59 -19.68 12.89
N THR A 266 -10.32 -18.70 12.07
CA THR A 266 -11.03 -18.49 10.80
C THR A 266 -10.05 -18.30 9.66
N LYS A 267 -10.53 -18.37 8.43
CA LYS A 267 -9.74 -18.06 7.23
C LYS A 267 -10.14 -16.70 6.68
N LEU A 268 -9.15 -15.95 6.25
CA LEU A 268 -9.31 -14.73 5.49
C LEU A 268 -8.85 -14.98 4.06
N SER A 269 -9.76 -14.95 3.11
CA SER A 269 -9.43 -15.17 1.71
C SER A 269 -9.01 -13.86 1.03
N LEU A 270 -7.82 -13.85 0.44
CA LEU A 270 -7.37 -12.81 -0.47
C LEU A 270 -7.78 -13.15 -1.90
N SER A 271 -8.36 -12.20 -2.59
CA SER A 271 -8.85 -12.39 -3.96
C SER A 271 -7.74 -12.44 -4.99
N GLU A 272 -8.00 -13.17 -6.06
CA GLU A 272 -7.15 -13.18 -7.24
C GLU A 272 -7.02 -11.77 -7.83
N LYS A 273 -5.79 -11.39 -8.18
CA LYS A 273 -5.48 -10.14 -8.87
C LYS A 273 -4.77 -10.42 -10.18
N ARG A 274 -5.21 -9.75 -11.24
CA ARG A 274 -4.58 -9.79 -12.56
C ARG A 274 -4.21 -8.39 -13.00
N LYS A 275 -3.03 -8.25 -13.59
CA LYS A 275 -2.54 -6.99 -14.11
C LYS A 275 -2.09 -7.17 -15.55
N PHE A 276 -2.49 -6.25 -16.38
CA PHE A 276 -2.06 -6.16 -17.77
C PHE A 276 -1.56 -4.76 -18.05
N GLY A 277 -0.33 -4.63 -18.51
CA GLY A 277 0.33 -3.38 -18.83
C GLY A 277 0.90 -3.34 -20.23
N PHE A 278 0.80 -2.18 -20.84
CA PHE A 278 1.39 -1.85 -22.12
C PHE A 278 2.13 -0.52 -22.03
N GLY A 279 3.28 -0.40 -22.68
CA GLY A 279 4.03 0.84 -22.73
C GLY A 279 4.91 0.98 -23.94
N PHE A 280 5.15 2.23 -24.31
CA PHE A 280 6.01 2.63 -25.41
C PHE A 280 6.99 3.68 -24.96
N GLY A 281 8.22 3.63 -25.44
CA GLY A 281 9.22 4.59 -25.01
C GLY A 281 10.42 4.70 -25.95
N LYS A 282 11.18 5.76 -25.72
CA LYS A 282 12.50 5.98 -26.32
C LYS A 282 13.58 5.82 -25.25
N TYR A 283 14.57 4.99 -25.54
CA TYR A 283 15.67 4.72 -24.60
C TYR A 283 16.27 6.02 -24.05
N LYS A 284 16.41 6.10 -22.71
CA LYS A 284 17.02 7.23 -21.98
C LYS A 284 16.39 8.61 -22.31
N LYS A 285 15.12 8.64 -22.73
CA LYS A 285 14.42 9.87 -23.06
C LYS A 285 13.04 9.98 -22.47
N TRP A 286 12.14 9.06 -22.81
CA TRP A 286 10.78 9.10 -22.32
C TRP A 286 10.11 7.72 -22.40
N PHE A 287 9.10 7.56 -21.61
CA PHE A 287 8.22 6.39 -21.58
C PHE A 287 6.80 6.85 -21.26
N ILE A 288 5.83 6.24 -21.89
CA ILE A 288 4.41 6.35 -21.58
C ILE A 288 3.82 4.95 -21.55
N GLY A 289 2.91 4.70 -20.61
CA GLY A 289 2.28 3.40 -20.47
C GLY A 289 0.88 3.50 -19.90
N VAL A 290 0.13 2.43 -20.14
CA VAL A 290 -1.20 2.19 -19.58
C VAL A 290 -1.22 0.83 -18.89
N GLN A 291 -2.00 0.70 -17.85
CA GLN A 291 -2.14 -0.54 -17.11
C GLN A 291 -3.57 -0.70 -16.59
N LYS A 292 -4.09 -1.91 -16.67
CA LYS A 292 -5.34 -2.32 -16.05
C LYS A 292 -5.07 -3.40 -15.03
N ASN A 293 -5.52 -3.17 -13.81
CA ASN A 293 -5.54 -4.17 -12.75
C ASN A 293 -6.99 -4.60 -12.53
N SER A 294 -7.21 -5.87 -12.27
CA SER A 294 -8.52 -6.44 -11.97
C SER A 294 -8.41 -7.27 -10.71
N ILE A 295 -9.38 -7.15 -9.81
CA ILE A 295 -9.51 -7.93 -8.58
C ILE A 295 -10.81 -8.71 -8.71
N ASN A 296 -10.72 -10.03 -8.69
CA ASN A 296 -11.89 -10.89 -8.76
C ASN A 296 -12.56 -10.93 -7.39
N SER A 297 -13.80 -10.49 -7.29
CA SER A 297 -14.63 -10.51 -6.08
C SER A 297 -13.82 -10.32 -4.80
N ALA A 298 -13.69 -9.09 -4.37
CA ALA A 298 -12.90 -8.74 -3.18
C ALA A 298 -13.56 -9.35 -1.92
N ILE A 299 -13.30 -10.61 -1.63
CA ILE A 299 -13.68 -11.21 -0.35
C ILE A 299 -12.52 -10.90 0.61
N PHE A 300 -12.56 -9.72 1.22
CA PHE A 300 -11.69 -9.37 2.34
C PHE A 300 -12.43 -9.61 3.66
N GLY A 301 -13.31 -10.60 3.70
CA GLY A 301 -14.14 -10.91 4.84
C GLY A 301 -13.62 -12.15 5.57
N SER A 302 -13.28 -11.98 6.82
CA SER A 302 -13.41 -13.03 7.81
C SER A 302 -14.85 -12.93 8.33
N GLU A 303 -15.56 -14.02 8.44
CA GLU A 303 -16.89 -14.07 9.09
C GLU A 303 -16.90 -13.40 10.46
N PHE A 304 -15.76 -13.36 11.14
CA PHE A 304 -15.57 -12.69 12.43
C PHE A 304 -15.61 -11.16 12.33
N MET A 305 -15.27 -10.58 11.15
CA MET A 305 -15.13 -9.13 10.93
C MET A 305 -16.19 -8.58 9.97
N GLU A 306 -17.20 -9.36 9.59
CA GLU A 306 -18.27 -8.90 8.73
C GLU A 306 -19.02 -7.72 9.32
N LYS A 307 -19.37 -6.76 8.48
CA LYS A 307 -20.13 -5.55 8.80
C LYS A 307 -21.34 -5.49 7.87
N GLU A 308 -22.53 -5.38 8.44
CA GLU A 308 -23.80 -5.40 7.70
C GLU A 308 -23.87 -4.35 6.56
N ASN A 309 -23.22 -3.20 6.75
CA ASN A 309 -23.27 -2.09 5.80
C ASN A 309 -22.18 -2.14 4.74
N ILE A 310 -21.33 -3.19 4.70
CA ILE A 310 -20.22 -3.34 3.79
C ILE A 310 -20.42 -4.60 2.95
N LYS A 311 -20.40 -4.41 1.64
CA LYS A 311 -20.40 -5.52 0.67
C LYS A 311 -19.14 -5.47 -0.16
N TYR A 312 -18.78 -6.61 -0.71
CA TYR A 312 -17.60 -6.77 -1.55
C TYR A 312 -18.01 -7.16 -2.96
N SER A 313 -17.33 -6.58 -3.95
CA SER A 313 -17.54 -6.88 -5.37
C SER A 313 -16.19 -6.94 -6.10
N SER A 314 -16.22 -7.17 -7.41
CA SER A 314 -15.00 -7.07 -8.21
C SER A 314 -14.48 -5.63 -8.24
N GLY A 315 -13.16 -5.50 -8.09
CA GLY A 315 -12.45 -4.24 -8.20
C GLY A 315 -11.72 -4.09 -9.52
N SER A 316 -11.42 -2.85 -9.90
CA SER A 316 -10.59 -2.57 -11.07
C SER A 316 -9.86 -1.25 -10.92
N GLN A 317 -8.64 -1.19 -11.45
CA GLN A 317 -7.84 0.04 -11.50
C GLN A 317 -7.35 0.25 -12.92
N PHE A 318 -7.48 1.47 -13.40
CA PHE A 318 -6.85 1.95 -14.64
C PHE A 318 -5.77 2.96 -14.28
N SER A 319 -4.59 2.79 -14.86
CA SER A 319 -3.44 3.67 -14.68
C SER A 319 -2.90 4.12 -16.03
N LEU A 320 -2.57 5.41 -16.10
CA LEU A 320 -1.89 6.05 -17.23
C LEU A 320 -0.74 6.87 -16.66
N GLY A 321 0.44 6.80 -17.27
CA GLY A 321 1.54 7.62 -16.81
C GLY A 321 2.82 7.39 -17.58
N GLY A 322 3.88 8.03 -17.10
CA GLY A 322 5.17 7.93 -17.75
C GLY A 322 6.20 8.89 -17.19
N PHE A 323 7.29 9.00 -17.92
CA PHE A 323 8.35 9.95 -17.58
C PHE A 323 8.97 10.60 -18.82
N TYR A 324 9.61 11.75 -18.56
CA TYR A 324 10.44 12.45 -19.52
C TYR A 324 11.80 12.77 -18.90
N LEU A 325 12.87 12.51 -19.65
CA LEU A 325 14.26 12.78 -19.31
C LEU A 325 14.89 13.60 -20.42
N PRO A 326 15.14 14.90 -20.23
CA PRO A 326 15.59 15.79 -21.28
C PRO A 326 16.91 15.36 -21.93
N ASN A 327 17.94 15.10 -21.12
CA ASN A 327 19.24 14.63 -21.61
C ASN A 327 19.99 13.86 -20.51
N TYR A 328 20.01 12.53 -20.63
CA TYR A 328 20.68 11.64 -19.68
C TYR A 328 22.19 11.90 -19.57
N SER A 329 22.87 12.28 -20.67
CA SER A 329 24.31 12.44 -20.75
C SER A 329 24.81 13.86 -20.57
N SER A 330 23.96 14.80 -20.10
CA SER A 330 24.38 16.18 -19.86
C SER A 330 25.42 16.25 -18.73
N LEU A 331 26.61 16.73 -19.03
CA LEU A 331 27.67 16.92 -18.04
C LEU A 331 27.57 18.26 -17.31
N THR A 332 27.10 19.29 -17.98
CA THR A 332 27.11 20.68 -17.48
C THR A 332 25.79 21.11 -16.83
N ASN A 333 24.67 20.51 -17.20
CA ASN A 333 23.36 20.94 -16.72
C ASN A 333 22.65 19.82 -15.95
N TYR A 334 22.58 19.95 -14.63
CA TYR A 334 21.94 18.99 -13.73
C TYR A 334 20.46 18.80 -14.05
N TRP A 335 19.70 19.89 -14.34
CA TRP A 335 18.26 19.85 -14.60
C TRP A 335 17.90 19.01 -15.84
N LYS A 336 18.81 18.87 -16.80
CA LYS A 336 18.62 18.01 -17.97
C LYS A 336 18.72 16.52 -17.66
N ARG A 337 19.30 16.15 -16.51
CA ARG A 337 19.43 14.75 -16.05
C ARG A 337 18.30 14.32 -15.12
N ILE A 338 17.44 15.24 -14.69
CA ILE A 338 16.27 14.94 -13.85
C ILE A 338 15.25 14.17 -14.67
N VAL A 339 14.68 13.13 -14.06
CA VAL A 339 13.57 12.36 -14.60
C VAL A 339 12.26 12.96 -14.09
N TYR A 340 11.49 13.57 -14.98
CA TYR A 340 10.17 14.13 -14.67
C TYR A 340 9.11 13.05 -14.87
N ARG A 341 8.27 12.80 -13.86
CA ARG A 341 7.24 11.76 -13.86
C ARG A 341 5.86 12.35 -13.72
N PHE A 342 4.89 11.72 -14.36
CA PHE A 342 3.48 12.02 -14.23
C PHE A 342 2.66 10.74 -14.22
N GLY A 343 1.51 10.77 -13.57
CA GLY A 343 0.61 9.63 -13.49
C GLY A 343 -0.81 10.05 -13.19
N PHE A 344 -1.72 9.23 -13.69
CA PHE A 344 -3.16 9.26 -13.43
C PHE A 344 -3.63 7.88 -13.04
N ARG A 345 -4.50 7.79 -12.04
CA ARG A 345 -5.08 6.54 -11.58
C ARG A 345 -6.56 6.74 -11.31
N LYS A 346 -7.36 5.80 -11.79
CA LYS A 346 -8.79 5.68 -11.46
C LYS A 346 -9.07 4.27 -11.00
N GLU A 347 -9.66 4.13 -9.83
CA GLU A 347 -9.85 2.84 -9.17
C GLU A 347 -11.29 2.69 -8.69
N ASN A 348 -11.86 1.50 -8.92
CA ASN A 348 -12.99 0.98 -8.19
C ASN A 348 -12.42 -0.07 -7.22
N THR A 349 -12.47 0.21 -5.93
CA THR A 349 -11.80 -0.62 -4.91
C THR A 349 -12.44 -1.99 -4.71
N GLY A 350 -13.66 -2.20 -5.23
CA GLY A 350 -14.47 -3.39 -4.96
C GLY A 350 -15.23 -3.35 -3.62
N LEU A 351 -15.06 -2.29 -2.84
CA LEU A 351 -15.83 -2.06 -1.62
C LEU A 351 -17.12 -1.31 -1.93
N ILE A 352 -18.22 -1.75 -1.31
CA ILE A 352 -19.53 -1.11 -1.41
C ILE A 352 -19.97 -0.74 0.00
N PHE A 353 -20.12 0.56 0.25
CA PHE A 353 -20.63 1.13 1.49
C PHE A 353 -22.05 1.64 1.27
N ASN A 354 -23.00 1.20 2.09
CA ASN A 354 -24.42 1.62 1.99
C ASN A 354 -24.94 1.59 0.54
N SER A 355 -24.65 0.49 -0.18
CA SER A 355 -25.02 0.27 -1.59
C SER A 355 -24.30 1.15 -2.63
N SER A 356 -23.31 1.96 -2.23
CA SER A 356 -22.51 2.79 -3.12
C SER A 356 -21.07 2.26 -3.26
N PRO A 357 -20.57 2.07 -4.50
CA PRO A 357 -19.21 1.59 -4.71
C PRO A 357 -18.18 2.67 -4.38
N LEU A 358 -17.15 2.28 -3.63
CA LEU A 358 -16.04 3.16 -3.27
C LEU A 358 -15.08 3.31 -4.45
N LYS A 359 -15.03 4.50 -5.03
CA LYS A 359 -14.14 4.85 -6.14
C LYS A 359 -13.08 5.83 -5.68
N GLU A 360 -11.89 5.74 -6.30
CA GLU A 360 -10.80 6.68 -6.07
C GLU A 360 -10.25 7.19 -7.41
N THR A 361 -9.90 8.48 -7.45
CA THR A 361 -9.21 9.09 -8.58
C THR A 361 -8.02 9.88 -8.05
N ALA A 362 -6.84 9.69 -8.65
CA ALA A 362 -5.62 10.36 -8.21
C ALA A 362 -4.73 10.78 -9.37
N PHE A 363 -4.03 11.88 -9.17
CA PHE A 363 -2.96 12.39 -10.04
C PHE A 363 -1.65 12.42 -9.26
N SER A 364 -0.56 12.08 -9.92
CA SER A 364 0.77 12.11 -9.34
C SER A 364 1.77 12.82 -10.24
N PHE A 365 2.67 13.58 -9.62
CA PHE A 365 3.78 14.26 -10.27
C PHE A 365 5.03 14.10 -9.42
N GLY A 366 6.18 13.97 -10.06
CA GLY A 366 7.41 13.86 -9.32
C GLY A 366 8.66 13.94 -10.16
N VAL A 367 9.77 13.95 -9.45
CA VAL A 367 11.10 14.04 -10.05
C VAL A 367 12.00 12.94 -9.48
N GLY A 368 12.82 12.39 -10.37
CA GLY A 368 13.92 11.51 -10.00
C GLY A 368 15.23 12.28 -10.12
N LEU A 369 15.86 12.53 -8.98
CA LEU A 369 17.07 13.32 -8.84
C LEU A 369 18.28 12.38 -8.84
N PRO A 370 19.14 12.43 -9.87
CA PRO A 370 20.39 11.67 -9.86
C PRO A 370 21.30 12.16 -8.72
N MET A 371 21.78 11.21 -7.93
CA MET A 371 22.73 11.45 -6.85
C MET A 371 24.13 10.97 -7.25
N ALA A 372 25.10 11.08 -6.34
CA ALA A 372 26.43 10.57 -6.54
C ALA A 372 26.44 9.06 -6.82
N GLY A 373 27.32 8.60 -7.69
CA GLY A 373 27.35 7.21 -8.14
C GLY A 373 26.17 6.90 -9.08
N PHE A 374 25.47 5.79 -8.80
CA PHE A 374 24.29 5.35 -9.58
C PHE A 374 22.97 5.56 -8.82
N SER A 375 23.01 6.24 -7.69
CA SER A 375 21.88 6.40 -6.78
C SER A 375 20.91 7.49 -7.22
N ASN A 376 19.65 7.40 -6.75
CA ASN A 376 18.59 8.35 -7.07
C ASN A 376 17.73 8.65 -5.85
N ALA A 377 17.34 9.92 -5.70
CA ALA A 377 16.23 10.32 -4.85
C ALA A 377 15.00 10.59 -5.71
N ASN A 378 13.85 10.07 -5.30
CA ASN A 378 12.57 10.25 -5.98
C ASN A 378 11.64 11.02 -5.06
N ILE A 379 11.20 12.18 -5.50
CA ILE A 379 10.36 13.10 -4.72
C ILE A 379 9.14 13.44 -5.55
N GLY A 380 7.97 13.47 -4.94
CA GLY A 380 6.78 13.86 -5.66
C GLY A 380 5.55 14.05 -4.78
N PHE A 381 4.49 14.41 -5.46
CA PHE A 381 3.19 14.70 -4.89
C PHE A 381 2.13 13.85 -5.55
N GLU A 382 1.15 13.47 -4.75
CA GLU A 382 -0.06 12.79 -5.22
C GLU A 382 -1.26 13.48 -4.58
N PHE A 383 -2.28 13.76 -5.37
CA PHE A 383 -3.54 14.31 -4.90
C PHE A 383 -4.70 13.59 -5.56
N GLY A 384 -5.78 13.45 -4.83
CA GLY A 384 -6.93 12.72 -5.31
C GLY A 384 -8.13 12.83 -4.41
N SER A 385 -9.19 12.17 -4.84
CA SER A 385 -10.47 12.09 -4.16
C SER A 385 -10.94 10.65 -4.09
N ARG A 386 -11.56 10.29 -2.97
CA ARG A 386 -12.09 8.96 -2.68
C ARG A 386 -13.49 9.07 -2.09
N GLY A 387 -14.41 8.24 -2.55
CA GLY A 387 -15.81 8.30 -2.16
C GLY A 387 -16.57 9.44 -2.85
N GLU A 388 -17.84 9.58 -2.51
CA GLU A 388 -18.74 10.60 -3.07
C GLU A 388 -19.71 11.07 -1.99
N LYS A 389 -19.71 12.36 -1.69
CA LYS A 389 -20.53 12.97 -0.62
C LYS A 389 -22.03 12.70 -0.75
N SER A 390 -22.54 12.54 -1.98
CA SER A 390 -23.97 12.31 -2.24
C SER A 390 -24.41 10.84 -2.12
N LYS A 391 -23.46 9.89 -2.19
CA LYS A 391 -23.74 8.45 -2.28
C LYS A 391 -23.03 7.62 -1.22
N SER A 392 -21.89 8.06 -0.74
CA SER A 392 -21.17 7.49 0.41
C SER A 392 -21.30 8.42 1.62
N PHE A 393 -21.16 7.90 2.80
CA PHE A 393 -21.28 8.73 4.01
C PHE A 393 -20.13 9.73 4.19
N VAL A 394 -18.98 9.51 3.53
CA VAL A 394 -17.78 10.36 3.59
C VAL A 394 -17.15 10.49 2.22
N GLN A 395 -16.73 11.71 1.88
CA GLN A 395 -15.79 11.97 0.79
C GLN A 395 -14.44 12.35 1.39
N GLU A 396 -13.36 11.75 0.90
CA GLU A 396 -12.00 12.10 1.25
C GLU A 396 -11.31 12.79 0.07
N ASN A 397 -10.72 13.96 0.32
CA ASN A 397 -9.75 14.57 -0.57
C ASN A 397 -8.38 14.42 0.09
N PHE A 398 -7.40 13.88 -0.61
CA PHE A 398 -6.08 13.65 -0.07
C PHE A 398 -4.99 14.36 -0.86
N PHE A 399 -3.97 14.75 -0.13
CA PHE A 399 -2.70 15.22 -0.64
C PHE A 399 -1.58 14.42 0.03
N ALA A 400 -0.67 13.86 -0.76
CA ALA A 400 0.47 13.13 -0.24
C ALA A 400 1.79 13.67 -0.81
N PHE A 401 2.73 13.92 0.07
CA PHE A 401 4.14 14.15 -0.25
C PHE A 401 4.91 12.84 -0.10
N ARG A 402 5.69 12.47 -1.11
CA ARG A 402 6.36 11.18 -1.20
C ARG A 402 7.84 11.34 -1.45
N VAL A 403 8.63 10.58 -0.70
CA VAL A 403 10.08 10.54 -0.85
C VAL A 403 10.53 9.08 -0.92
N GLY A 404 11.41 8.78 -1.87
CA GLY A 404 12.00 7.47 -2.01
C GLY A 404 13.47 7.57 -2.39
N PHE A 405 14.26 6.67 -1.86
CA PHE A 405 15.68 6.54 -2.19
C PHE A 405 15.92 5.20 -2.87
N SER A 406 16.76 5.23 -3.90
CA SER A 406 17.31 4.04 -4.54
C SER A 406 18.83 4.19 -4.53
N LEU A 407 19.47 3.52 -3.57
CA LEU A 407 20.92 3.52 -3.42
C LEU A 407 21.47 2.33 -4.20
N ASN A 408 22.26 2.61 -5.22
CA ASN A 408 22.72 1.61 -6.18
C ASN A 408 24.23 1.42 -6.12
N ASP A 409 24.65 0.16 -6.11
CA ASP A 409 26.06 -0.20 -6.11
C ASP A 409 26.35 -1.42 -7.00
N LYS A 410 27.59 -1.59 -7.39
CA LYS A 410 28.07 -2.76 -8.12
C LYS A 410 28.66 -3.77 -7.16
N TRP A 411 27.95 -4.86 -6.89
CA TRP A 411 28.45 -5.98 -6.11
C TRP A 411 29.04 -7.07 -7.01
N PHE A 412 29.84 -7.96 -6.39
CA PHE A 412 30.44 -9.13 -7.05
C PHE A 412 31.44 -8.79 -8.15
N LEU A 413 32.06 -7.62 -8.14
CA LEU A 413 33.19 -7.32 -8.98
C LEU A 413 34.42 -8.03 -8.43
N LYS A 414 34.98 -8.98 -9.21
CA LYS A 414 36.31 -9.52 -8.90
C LYS A 414 37.32 -8.37 -8.97
N ARG A 415 37.93 -8.01 -7.84
CA ARG A 415 39.11 -7.14 -7.86
C ARG A 415 40.22 -7.89 -8.57
N LYS A 416 40.67 -7.41 -9.71
CA LYS A 416 41.92 -7.85 -10.30
C LYS A 416 43.03 -7.21 -9.49
N TYR A 417 43.75 -7.99 -8.72
CA TYR A 417 45.02 -7.58 -8.21
C TYR A 417 46.00 -7.70 -9.38
N ASN A 418 46.60 -6.58 -9.80
CA ASN A 418 47.74 -6.56 -10.71
C ASN A 418 49.00 -6.76 -9.88
#